data_c6a655dbb28fd6af968d26b93ef18b5d
#
_entry.id   c6a655dbb28fd6af968d26b93ef18b5d
#
_cell.length_a   1.000
_cell.length_b   1.000
_cell.length_c   1.000
_cell.angle_alpha   90.00
_cell.angle_beta   90.00
_cell.angle_gamma   90.00
#
_symmetry.space_group_name_H-M   'P 1'
#
loop_
_entity.id
_entity.type
_entity.pdbx_description
1 polymer ?
#
loop_
_entity_poly.entity_id
_entity_poly.type
_entity_poly.pdbx_seq_one_letter_code
_entity_poly.pdbx_strand_id
1 'polypeptide(L)'
;MNLNSSILFFRVFNTLWETLTILLFAVSGIQFTSPFNGNKVTGVLGSSVNFTWAFHGGNIVRVDWGTKQDGSLNIKDVLVSIDKLQAISTIQNPPYSGRVRGDWDGSSPGQATFTLNSIQKVDERIYVCKLTPESLAEQSVYDTVQLLVVVKWTKLKINNLLTNFSPKLCFLFSIY
;
A
#
# COMPACT_ATOMS: atom_id res chain seq x y z
N MET A 1 47.71 39.79 1.72
CA MET A 1 46.52 38.95 1.64
C MET A 1 45.32 39.86 1.52
N ASN A 2 44.56 39.77 0.44
CA ASN A 2 43.59 40.78 0.05
C ASN A 2 42.28 40.55 0.85
N LEU A 3 41.85 41.52 1.66
CA LEU A 3 40.68 41.44 2.55
C LEU A 3 39.41 41.01 1.80
N ASN A 4 39.29 41.42 0.51
CA ASN A 4 38.16 41.09 -0.36
C ASN A 4 38.04 39.59 -0.67
N SER A 5 39.14 38.85 -0.75
CA SER A 5 39.13 37.40 -1.01
C SER A 5 38.62 36.61 0.16
N SER A 6 38.89 37.03 1.41
CA SER A 6 38.43 36.37 2.63
C SER A 6 36.91 36.54 2.82
N ILE A 7 36.37 37.72 2.52
CA ILE A 7 34.94 38.00 2.63
C ILE A 7 34.15 37.19 1.59
N LEU A 8 34.68 37.08 0.37
CA LEU A 8 34.05 36.27 -0.69
C LEU A 8 34.04 34.80 -0.32
N PHE A 9 35.13 34.28 0.23
CA PHE A 9 35.23 32.87 0.68
C PHE A 9 34.23 32.55 1.80
N PHE A 10 34.09 33.42 2.81
CA PHE A 10 33.11 33.23 3.89
C PHE A 10 31.66 33.28 3.38
N ARG A 11 31.33 34.14 2.42
CA ARG A 11 29.98 34.17 1.84
C ARG A 11 29.66 32.91 1.05
N VAL A 12 30.58 32.43 0.22
CA VAL A 12 30.38 31.19 -0.55
C VAL A 12 30.27 29.96 0.37
N PHE A 13 31.09 29.94 1.42
CA PHE A 13 31.04 28.83 2.40
C PHE A 13 29.72 28.80 3.18
N ASN A 14 29.21 29.95 3.63
CA ASN A 14 27.91 30.03 4.31
C ASN A 14 26.74 29.63 3.39
N THR A 15 26.72 30.08 2.14
CA THR A 15 25.66 29.68 1.19
C THR A 15 25.70 28.18 0.87
N LEU A 16 26.89 27.60 0.72
CA LEU A 16 27.05 26.14 0.54
C LEU A 16 26.62 25.36 1.77
N TRP A 17 26.89 25.84 2.97
CA TRP A 17 26.46 25.22 4.23
C TRP A 17 24.95 25.30 4.40
N GLU A 18 24.32 26.43 4.12
CA GLU A 18 22.87 26.58 4.18
C GLU A 18 22.16 25.69 3.16
N THR A 19 22.66 25.62 1.92
CA THR A 19 22.08 24.72 0.90
C THR A 19 22.28 23.26 1.25
N LEU A 20 23.42 22.87 1.83
CA LEU A 20 23.68 21.51 2.27
C LEU A 20 22.78 21.11 3.45
N THR A 21 22.57 22.02 4.43
CA THR A 21 21.65 21.78 5.55
C THR A 21 20.20 21.65 5.06
N ILE A 22 19.74 22.50 4.16
CA ILE A 22 18.40 22.41 3.56
C ILE A 22 18.24 21.08 2.82
N LEU A 23 19.24 20.63 2.08
CA LEU A 23 19.22 19.34 1.37
C LEU A 23 19.20 18.15 2.35
N LEU A 24 19.93 18.23 3.46
CA LEU A 24 19.92 17.19 4.50
C LEU A 24 18.59 17.11 5.27
N PHE A 25 17.92 18.24 5.50
CA PHE A 25 16.59 18.25 6.12
C PHE A 25 15.50 17.75 5.17
N ALA A 26 15.66 17.93 3.84
CA ALA A 26 14.71 17.43 2.85
C ALA A 26 14.67 15.89 2.74
N VAL A 27 15.68 15.19 3.26
CA VAL A 27 15.80 13.70 3.17
C VAL A 27 15.33 12.99 4.46
N SER A 28 15.02 13.72 5.54
CA SER A 28 14.69 13.10 6.84
C SER A 28 13.22 12.75 7.04
N GLY A 29 12.35 13.09 6.09
CA GLY A 29 10.91 12.78 6.19
C GLY A 29 10.60 11.31 5.95
N ILE A 30 9.47 10.85 6.51
CA ILE A 30 8.95 9.50 6.27
C ILE A 30 8.61 9.35 4.78
N GLN A 31 9.08 8.25 4.17
CA GLN A 31 8.85 7.96 2.76
C GLN A 31 8.52 6.48 2.56
N PHE A 32 7.55 6.21 1.68
CA PHE A 32 7.33 4.85 1.18
C PHE A 32 8.40 4.50 0.14
N THR A 33 8.90 3.27 0.22
CA THR A 33 9.86 2.72 -0.75
C THR A 33 9.23 1.65 -1.64
N SER A 34 8.13 1.04 -1.20
CA SER A 34 7.40 0.02 -1.94
C SER A 34 6.03 -0.23 -1.28
N PRO A 35 4.95 -0.49 -2.05
CA PRO A 35 4.86 -0.26 -3.49
C PRO A 35 4.88 1.23 -3.80
N PHE A 36 5.01 1.59 -5.08
CA PHE A 36 4.83 2.97 -5.51
C PHE A 36 3.34 3.27 -5.66
N ASN A 37 2.96 4.51 -5.36
CA ASN A 37 1.60 5.00 -5.46
C ASN A 37 0.91 4.58 -6.78
N GLY A 38 -0.30 4.06 -6.69
CA GLY A 38 -1.09 3.59 -7.84
C GLY A 38 -0.74 2.18 -8.33
N ASN A 39 0.12 1.43 -7.67
CA ASN A 39 0.37 0.03 -7.99
C ASN A 39 -0.91 -0.81 -7.90
N LYS A 40 -0.92 -1.90 -8.67
CA LYS A 40 -2.04 -2.84 -8.71
C LYS A 40 -1.61 -4.17 -8.12
N VAL A 41 -2.48 -4.76 -7.32
CA VAL A 41 -2.35 -6.12 -6.84
C VAL A 41 -3.56 -6.93 -7.32
N THR A 42 -3.33 -8.17 -7.73
CA THR A 42 -4.41 -9.05 -8.19
C THR A 42 -4.71 -10.08 -7.13
N GLY A 43 -5.99 -10.18 -6.76
CA GLY A 43 -6.50 -11.19 -5.85
C GLY A 43 -7.47 -12.13 -6.57
N VAL A 44 -7.39 -13.41 -6.27
CA VAL A 44 -8.34 -14.41 -6.79
C VAL A 44 -9.56 -14.45 -5.88
N LEU A 45 -10.76 -14.46 -6.46
CA LEU A 45 -12.00 -14.55 -5.70
C LEU A 45 -11.97 -15.74 -4.71
N GLY A 46 -12.33 -15.50 -3.45
CA GLY A 46 -12.31 -16.48 -2.37
C GLY A 46 -10.92 -16.76 -1.75
N SER A 47 -9.82 -16.29 -2.35
CA SER A 47 -8.47 -16.43 -1.78
C SER A 47 -8.14 -15.30 -0.80
N SER A 48 -6.88 -15.25 -0.37
CA SER A 48 -6.32 -14.14 0.40
C SER A 48 -5.34 -13.33 -0.46
N VAL A 49 -5.19 -12.06 -0.13
CA VAL A 49 -4.19 -11.17 -0.71
C VAL A 49 -3.45 -10.41 0.38
N ASN A 50 -2.14 -10.24 0.19
CA ASN A 50 -1.31 -9.42 1.06
C ASN A 50 -0.98 -8.10 0.37
N PHE A 51 -1.10 -7.02 1.15
CA PHE A 51 -0.65 -5.68 0.81
C PHE A 51 0.55 -5.38 1.70
N THR A 52 1.70 -5.12 1.08
CA THR A 52 2.93 -4.89 1.83
C THR A 52 3.50 -3.55 1.44
N TRP A 53 3.72 -2.70 2.44
CA TRP A 53 4.35 -1.39 2.29
C TRP A 53 5.66 -1.36 3.05
N ALA A 54 6.74 -1.08 2.33
CA ALA A 54 8.03 -0.78 2.92
C ALA A 54 8.24 0.72 2.97
N PHE A 55 8.89 1.20 4.01
CA PHE A 55 9.11 2.62 4.26
C PHE A 55 10.40 2.86 5.05
N HIS A 56 10.87 4.10 5.03
CA HIS A 56 12.00 4.56 5.80
C HIS A 56 11.82 6.01 6.25
N GLY A 57 12.71 6.45 7.14
CA GLY A 57 12.75 7.81 7.69
C GLY A 57 11.75 8.02 8.82
N GLY A 58 12.08 8.97 9.70
CA GLY A 58 11.28 9.38 10.86
C GLY A 58 10.97 8.29 11.89
N ASN A 59 10.34 8.71 12.97
CA ASN A 59 9.76 7.82 13.97
C ASN A 59 8.25 7.69 13.68
N ILE A 60 7.80 6.48 13.41
CA ILE A 60 6.40 6.16 13.15
C ILE A 60 5.77 5.63 14.44
N VAL A 61 4.61 6.16 14.82
CA VAL A 61 3.85 5.70 15.99
C VAL A 61 2.68 4.82 15.63
N ARG A 62 2.18 4.93 14.38
CA ARG A 62 1.02 4.14 13.94
C ARG A 62 1.01 3.96 12.44
N VAL A 63 0.59 2.76 12.03
CA VAL A 63 0.30 2.41 10.65
C VAL A 63 -1.18 2.07 10.54
N ASP A 64 -1.91 2.78 9.69
CA ASP A 64 -3.32 2.56 9.40
C ASP A 64 -3.47 2.03 7.97
N TRP A 65 -4.31 1.03 7.78
CA TRP A 65 -4.71 0.53 6.47
C TRP A 65 -6.23 0.60 6.32
N GLY A 66 -6.68 1.01 5.14
CA GLY A 66 -8.11 1.13 4.92
C GLY A 66 -8.50 1.40 3.48
N THR A 67 -9.78 1.67 3.26
CA THR A 67 -10.32 2.01 1.94
C THR A 67 -10.09 3.49 1.65
N LYS A 68 -9.76 3.81 0.38
CA LYS A 68 -9.57 5.19 -0.06
C LYS A 68 -10.87 5.97 -0.06
N GLN A 69 -10.82 7.21 0.43
CA GLN A 69 -11.90 8.17 0.26
C GLN A 69 -11.87 8.76 -1.15
N ASP A 70 -13.04 8.89 -1.78
CA ASP A 70 -13.14 9.49 -3.11
C ASP A 70 -12.65 10.95 -3.10
N GLY A 71 -11.90 11.31 -4.13
CA GLY A 71 -11.35 12.67 -4.28
C GLY A 71 -10.22 13.03 -3.31
N SER A 72 -9.78 12.13 -2.42
CA SER A 72 -8.76 12.38 -1.40
C SER A 72 -7.81 11.20 -1.26
N LEU A 73 -6.63 11.43 -0.66
CA LEU A 73 -5.73 10.35 -0.20
C LEU A 73 -6.11 9.84 1.20
N ASN A 74 -7.08 10.46 1.86
CA ASN A 74 -7.50 10.03 3.19
C ASN A 74 -8.15 8.64 3.19
N ILE A 75 -8.05 7.98 4.33
CA ILE A 75 -8.74 6.72 4.57
C ILE A 75 -10.22 7.06 4.89
N LYS A 76 -11.13 6.39 4.17
CA LYS A 76 -12.58 6.45 4.44
C LYS A 76 -12.93 5.54 5.62
N ASP A 77 -12.55 4.27 5.51
CA ASP A 77 -12.80 3.26 6.54
C ASP A 77 -11.46 2.65 6.94
N VAL A 78 -11.05 2.83 8.19
CA VAL A 78 -9.85 2.19 8.74
C VAL A 78 -10.19 0.72 8.98
N LEU A 79 -9.50 -0.18 8.28
CA LEU A 79 -9.71 -1.62 8.39
C LEU A 79 -8.81 -2.25 9.44
N VAL A 80 -7.56 -1.79 9.51
CA VAL A 80 -6.57 -2.22 10.51
C VAL A 80 -5.76 -1.00 10.93
N SER A 81 -5.50 -0.89 12.23
CA SER A 81 -4.59 0.09 12.81
C SER A 81 -3.62 -0.64 13.74
N ILE A 82 -2.33 -0.36 13.61
CA ILE A 82 -1.26 -0.95 14.42
C ILE A 82 -0.44 0.19 14.99
N ASP A 83 -0.31 0.26 16.30
CA ASP A 83 0.56 1.22 16.96
C ASP A 83 1.98 0.68 17.19
N LYS A 84 2.91 1.55 17.57
CA LYS A 84 4.31 1.20 17.84
C LYS A 84 4.49 0.16 18.96
N LEU A 85 3.50 0.03 19.84
CA LEU A 85 3.49 -0.99 20.91
C LEU A 85 2.87 -2.31 20.42
N GLN A 86 2.62 -2.43 19.12
CA GLN A 86 2.01 -3.58 18.45
C GLN A 86 0.56 -3.86 18.90
N ALA A 87 -0.13 -2.88 19.49
CA ALA A 87 -1.57 -2.99 19.71
C ALA A 87 -2.29 -2.92 18.35
N ILE A 88 -2.99 -3.99 18.01
CA ILE A 88 -3.69 -4.14 16.73
C ILE A 88 -5.18 -3.97 16.97
N SER A 89 -5.78 -3.03 16.25
CA SER A 89 -7.24 -2.90 16.15
C SER A 89 -7.71 -3.21 14.74
N THR A 90 -8.78 -3.98 14.62
CA THR A 90 -9.40 -4.35 13.34
C THR A 90 -10.85 -3.93 13.31
N ILE A 91 -11.35 -3.61 12.10
CA ILE A 91 -12.76 -3.27 11.92
C ILE A 91 -13.65 -4.47 12.28
N GLN A 92 -14.71 -4.20 13.04
CA GLN A 92 -15.67 -5.22 13.45
C GLN A 92 -16.96 -5.24 12.60
N ASN A 93 -17.09 -4.31 11.67
CA ASN A 93 -18.29 -4.17 10.83
C ASN A 93 -18.14 -4.91 9.49
N PRO A 94 -19.25 -5.49 8.95
CA PRO A 94 -19.27 -5.99 7.58
C PRO A 94 -18.93 -4.91 6.55
N PRO A 95 -18.33 -5.26 5.41
CA PRO A 95 -18.02 -6.64 4.97
C PRO A 95 -16.67 -7.18 5.44
N TYR A 96 -15.89 -6.41 6.21
CA TYR A 96 -14.49 -6.71 6.52
C TYR A 96 -14.26 -7.46 7.84
N SER A 97 -15.26 -7.50 8.71
CA SER A 97 -15.16 -8.17 10.01
C SER A 97 -14.63 -9.60 9.89
N GLY A 98 -13.59 -9.91 10.67
CA GLY A 98 -12.92 -11.22 10.69
C GLY A 98 -12.09 -11.56 9.43
N ARG A 99 -12.08 -10.67 8.42
CA ARG A 99 -11.38 -10.92 7.14
C ARG A 99 -10.07 -10.18 7.02
N VAL A 100 -9.78 -9.23 7.89
CA VAL A 100 -8.60 -8.36 7.82
C VAL A 100 -7.63 -8.67 8.95
N ARG A 101 -6.33 -8.60 8.62
CA ARG A 101 -5.22 -8.72 9.57
C ARG A 101 -4.13 -7.74 9.18
N GLY A 102 -3.28 -7.39 10.15
CA GLY A 102 -2.10 -6.57 9.91
C GLY A 102 -0.94 -7.05 10.77
N ASP A 103 0.25 -6.76 10.29
CA ASP A 103 1.53 -7.04 10.94
C ASP A 103 2.50 -5.90 10.68
N TRP A 104 3.11 -5.38 11.74
CA TRP A 104 4.18 -4.39 11.73
C TRP A 104 4.95 -4.51 13.05
N ASP A 105 6.26 -4.62 12.97
CA ASP A 105 7.14 -4.83 14.13
C ASP A 105 7.51 -3.54 14.89
N GLY A 106 6.94 -2.41 14.49
CA GLY A 106 7.25 -1.10 15.08
C GLY A 106 8.56 -0.47 14.58
N SER A 107 9.25 -1.10 13.64
CA SER A 107 10.52 -0.59 13.09
C SER A 107 10.34 0.52 12.07
N SER A 108 11.36 1.39 11.97
CA SER A 108 11.57 2.35 10.88
C SER A 108 13.08 2.52 10.68
N PRO A 109 13.68 2.17 9.53
CA PRO A 109 13.02 1.61 8.35
C PRO A 109 12.33 0.27 8.63
N GLY A 110 11.19 0.04 7.99
CA GLY A 110 10.36 -1.11 8.28
C GLY A 110 9.41 -1.48 7.15
N GLN A 111 8.59 -2.47 7.47
CA GLN A 111 7.58 -2.99 6.57
C GLN A 111 6.29 -3.29 7.34
N ALA A 112 5.16 -2.86 6.81
CA ALA A 112 3.84 -3.26 7.28
C ALA A 112 3.16 -4.14 6.24
N THR A 113 2.59 -5.25 6.68
CA THR A 113 1.84 -6.19 5.83
C THR A 113 0.41 -6.29 6.32
N PHE A 114 -0.53 -6.14 5.40
CA PHE A 114 -1.95 -6.28 5.66
C PHE A 114 -2.53 -7.38 4.79
N THR A 115 -3.37 -8.22 5.37
CA THR A 115 -3.99 -9.35 4.69
C THR A 115 -5.49 -9.17 4.63
N LEU A 116 -6.05 -9.34 3.44
CA LEU A 116 -7.49 -9.47 3.22
C LEU A 116 -7.80 -10.91 2.82
N ASN A 117 -8.59 -11.60 3.66
CA ASN A 117 -8.99 -12.99 3.46
C ASN A 117 -10.33 -13.08 2.73
N SER A 118 -10.57 -14.22 2.07
CA SER A 118 -11.86 -14.53 1.43
C SER A 118 -12.33 -13.40 0.50
N ILE A 119 -11.45 -13.02 -0.44
CA ILE A 119 -11.67 -11.90 -1.36
C ILE A 119 -13.01 -12.03 -2.07
N GLN A 120 -13.77 -10.96 -2.08
CA GLN A 120 -15.05 -10.81 -2.76
C GLN A 120 -14.95 -9.79 -3.90
N LYS A 121 -15.86 -9.82 -4.87
CA LYS A 121 -15.86 -8.85 -5.99
C LYS A 121 -16.03 -7.41 -5.50
N VAL A 122 -16.76 -7.19 -4.42
CA VAL A 122 -16.95 -5.87 -3.80
C VAL A 122 -15.66 -5.31 -3.15
N ASP A 123 -14.63 -6.14 -2.95
CA ASP A 123 -13.33 -5.70 -2.43
C ASP A 123 -12.46 -5.04 -3.52
N GLU A 124 -12.85 -5.09 -4.80
CA GLU A 124 -12.14 -4.44 -5.89
C GLU A 124 -12.23 -2.92 -5.77
N ARG A 125 -11.21 -2.33 -5.17
CA ARG A 125 -11.12 -0.89 -4.90
C ARG A 125 -9.69 -0.46 -4.60
N ILE A 126 -9.50 0.83 -4.33
CA ILE A 126 -8.22 1.38 -3.91
C ILE A 126 -8.13 1.34 -2.39
N TYR A 127 -7.03 0.83 -1.90
CA TYR A 127 -6.64 0.81 -0.50
C TYR A 127 -5.54 1.81 -0.23
N VAL A 128 -5.49 2.32 0.99
CA VAL A 128 -4.52 3.32 1.46
C VAL A 128 -3.78 2.76 2.65
N CYS A 129 -2.47 2.92 2.66
CA CYS A 129 -1.65 2.84 3.86
C CYS A 129 -1.30 4.25 4.31
N LYS A 130 -1.47 4.54 5.60
CA LYS A 130 -1.11 5.80 6.23
C LYS A 130 -0.08 5.55 7.32
N LEU A 131 1.02 6.28 7.27
CA LEU A 131 2.02 6.31 8.33
C LEU A 131 1.85 7.60 9.13
N THR A 132 1.71 7.45 10.44
CA THR A 132 1.58 8.57 11.37
C THR A 132 2.89 8.76 12.12
N PRO A 133 3.56 9.93 11.98
CA PRO A 133 4.79 10.23 12.68
C PRO A 133 4.56 10.44 14.19
N GLU A 134 5.62 10.27 14.98
CA GLU A 134 5.64 10.59 16.41
C GLU A 134 5.60 12.10 16.64
N SER A 135 6.29 12.85 15.80
CA SER A 135 6.34 14.31 15.88
C SER A 135 5.05 14.94 15.34
N LEU A 136 4.42 15.77 16.14
CA LEU A 136 3.25 16.57 15.72
C LEU A 136 3.58 17.62 14.66
N ALA A 137 4.89 17.94 14.49
CA ALA A 137 5.34 18.87 13.44
C ALA A 137 5.43 18.21 12.06
N GLU A 138 5.47 16.87 12.01
CA GLU A 138 5.54 16.11 10.77
C GLU A 138 4.13 15.70 10.31
N GLN A 139 3.93 15.74 9.00
CA GLN A 139 2.65 15.32 8.43
C GLN A 139 2.63 13.81 8.18
N SER A 140 1.46 13.20 8.36
CA SER A 140 1.22 11.81 7.94
C SER A 140 1.44 11.65 6.45
N VAL A 141 2.04 10.55 6.04
CA VAL A 141 2.24 10.19 4.64
C VAL A 141 1.32 9.03 4.24
N TYR A 142 0.95 9.01 2.96
CA TYR A 142 -0.03 8.08 2.41
C TYR A 142 0.50 7.44 1.14
N ASP A 143 0.19 6.16 0.95
CA ASP A 143 0.41 5.46 -0.31
C ASP A 143 -0.80 4.60 -0.66
N THR A 144 -1.01 4.32 -1.95
CA THR A 144 -2.21 3.65 -2.43
C THR A 144 -1.91 2.47 -3.32
N VAL A 145 -2.73 1.42 -3.20
CA VAL A 145 -2.69 0.23 -4.05
C VAL A 145 -4.12 -0.11 -4.49
N GLN A 146 -4.30 -0.42 -5.77
CA GLN A 146 -5.56 -0.90 -6.31
C GLN A 146 -5.62 -2.43 -6.27
N LEU A 147 -6.64 -3.00 -5.63
CA LEU A 147 -6.96 -4.42 -5.74
C LEU A 147 -7.82 -4.67 -6.99
N LEU A 148 -7.37 -5.60 -7.82
CA LEU A 148 -8.14 -6.17 -8.93
C LEU A 148 -8.56 -7.59 -8.56
N VAL A 149 -9.86 -7.88 -8.64
CA VAL A 149 -10.39 -9.20 -8.30
C VAL A 149 -10.68 -10.00 -9.56
N VAL A 150 -9.96 -11.11 -9.70
CA VAL A 150 -10.11 -12.04 -10.83
C VAL A 150 -10.76 -13.35 -10.40
N VAL A 151 -11.52 -13.96 -11.31
CA VAL A 151 -12.09 -15.29 -11.13
C VAL A 151 -11.12 -16.30 -11.73
N LYS A 152 -10.70 -17.28 -10.95
CA LYS A 152 -9.93 -18.40 -11.48
C LYS A 152 -10.88 -19.37 -12.19
N TRP A 153 -10.88 -19.36 -13.50
CA TRP A 153 -11.56 -20.40 -14.28
C TRP A 153 -10.79 -21.72 -14.13
N THR A 154 -11.27 -22.63 -13.30
CA THR A 154 -10.81 -24.02 -13.37
C THR A 154 -11.38 -24.59 -14.64
N LYS A 155 -10.53 -25.05 -15.57
CA LYS A 155 -10.93 -25.85 -16.71
C LYS A 155 -11.69 -27.05 -16.15
N LEU A 156 -13.02 -27.00 -16.13
CA LEU A 156 -13.82 -28.17 -15.84
C LEU A 156 -13.31 -29.26 -16.79
N LYS A 157 -12.80 -30.36 -16.25
CA LYS A 157 -12.55 -31.57 -17.02
C LYS A 157 -13.90 -32.06 -17.51
N ILE A 158 -14.29 -31.61 -18.70
CA ILE A 158 -15.46 -32.11 -19.43
C ILE A 158 -15.12 -33.51 -20.00
N ASN A 159 -14.42 -34.35 -19.23
CA ASN A 159 -14.04 -35.66 -19.71
C ASN A 159 -15.15 -36.69 -19.56
N ASN A 160 -16.26 -36.35 -18.90
CA ASN A 160 -17.34 -37.32 -18.66
C ASN A 160 -18.70 -36.93 -19.26
N LEU A 161 -18.82 -35.81 -19.97
CA LEU A 161 -20.10 -35.42 -20.62
C LEU A 161 -20.13 -35.61 -22.14
N LEU A 162 -18.97 -35.84 -22.77
CA LEU A 162 -18.88 -35.99 -24.22
C LEU A 162 -19.14 -37.41 -24.72
N THR A 163 -19.26 -38.41 -23.83
CA THR A 163 -19.57 -39.79 -24.27
C THR A 163 -21.04 -40.04 -24.59
N ASN A 164 -21.93 -39.09 -24.28
CA ASN A 164 -23.36 -39.26 -24.46
C ASN A 164 -24.02 -38.25 -25.45
N PHE A 165 -23.25 -37.40 -26.10
CA PHE A 165 -23.80 -36.48 -27.13
C PHE A 165 -23.51 -36.97 -28.53
N SER A 166 -24.59 -37.17 -29.26
CA SER A 166 -24.59 -37.48 -30.68
C SER A 166 -23.75 -36.51 -31.50
N PRO A 167 -22.96 -36.94 -32.49
CA PRO A 167 -22.00 -36.08 -33.22
C PRO A 167 -22.66 -34.96 -34.08
N LYS A 168 -23.96 -34.74 -33.98
CA LYS A 168 -24.66 -33.68 -34.71
C LYS A 168 -24.67 -32.31 -34.06
N LEU A 169 -24.12 -32.14 -32.86
CA LEU A 169 -24.13 -30.84 -32.11
C LEU A 169 -22.79 -30.09 -32.10
N CYS A 170 -21.76 -30.57 -32.78
CA CYS A 170 -20.42 -29.95 -32.77
C CYS A 170 -20.23 -28.72 -33.66
N PHE A 171 -21.29 -28.25 -34.36
CA PHE A 171 -21.14 -27.15 -35.32
C PHE A 171 -21.56 -25.76 -34.83
N LEU A 172 -21.91 -25.58 -33.57
CA LEU A 172 -22.48 -24.29 -33.10
C LEU A 172 -21.62 -23.47 -32.14
N PHE A 173 -20.39 -23.88 -31.83
CA PHE A 173 -19.52 -23.11 -30.91
C PHE A 173 -18.15 -22.73 -31.47
N SER A 174 -18.08 -22.41 -32.74
CA SER A 174 -16.83 -21.93 -33.38
C SER A 174 -16.99 -20.54 -33.99
N ILE A 175 -17.63 -19.59 -33.29
CA ILE A 175 -17.56 -18.15 -33.62
C ILE A 175 -17.80 -17.38 -32.32
N TYR A 176 -16.74 -16.84 -31.77
CA TYR A 176 -16.46 -15.57 -31.05
C TYR A 176 -15.21 -15.72 -30.17
#